data_378febb83b0e1ada0477ee026515ab23
#
_entry.id   378febb83b0e1ada0477ee026515ab23
#
_cell.length_a   1.000
_cell.length_b   1.000
_cell.length_c   1.000
_cell.angle_alpha   90.00
_cell.angle_beta   90.00
_cell.angle_gamma   90.00
#
_symmetry.space_group_name_H-M   'P 1'
#
loop_
_entity.id
_entity.type
_entity.pdbx_description
1 polymer ?
#
loop_
_entity_poly.entity_id
_entity_poly.type
_entity_poly.pdbx_seq_one_letter_code
_entity_poly.pdbx_strand_id
1 'polypeptide(L)'
;MGGPLRTCVLALGFAFGLAPCAAGAAPDARQAHASQALARLAEAYWQDHLRLRPLHATMSGDHRFDGELPDSLSSAQLGREYALEKRSLAALLALDPAALSPRDRVSYEAFRWERELEIEGYRYPAELMPVAPSGGLPSLMAQFGSGAGAQPFATVRDYDNWLHRLDAYVLWLDHAVLNPRRGLSRGYVLPRAVVARMLPQLDAIADASVAESLYMRPVQVFPATVPAADQARLRRAYHDAVGGRVIPAYRRLRDYLQHDYMPRARTSIGWSELPQGRAWYAYRVRRATTSSLTPDEVHRLGLEEVRRVGAEADRFATELGLRGDRHANFEALRADAHAFFERDDDVITAVAALKARVRQRLPELIDPPPRADFSVQALDAAHAAGAAALTFRAGSADGTRPALLLLNAGELRSRPRFELDAAYLREIEPGRVLELAMLQDARDLPKFRRYGAYLAFAEGWGFYAEGLGREFGLYGDATSQFAALTVEVLRAARVVVDTGVHSQGWSRDRAIEYLVANTVLTAADAGAEVDRVIGSPAAALGYEVGAMHLRAMRARASQALGARFDLRAFHRQLLANGPLPLDVADRELGRWLAAQGAAP
;
A
#
# COMPACT_ATOMS: atom_id res chain seq x y z
N MET A 1 -86.39 35.82 -27.87
CA MET A 1 -85.64 36.38 -28.99
C MET A 1 -84.25 36.79 -28.40
N GLY A 2 -83.30 36.11 -28.64
CA GLY A 2 -81.98 36.44 -28.11
C GLY A 2 -80.98 35.37 -28.53
N GLY A 3 -80.22 35.68 -29.54
CA GLY A 3 -79.14 34.77 -30.00
C GLY A 3 -77.86 34.88 -29.15
N PRO A 4 -77.05 33.85 -29.09
CA PRO A 4 -75.88 33.87 -28.25
C PRO A 4 -74.66 34.38 -29.02
N LEU A 5 -73.87 35.22 -28.31
CA LEU A 5 -72.52 35.64 -28.68
C LEU A 5 -71.58 34.47 -28.56
N ARG A 6 -70.82 34.22 -29.63
CA ARG A 6 -69.65 33.30 -29.61
C ARG A 6 -68.42 34.07 -29.19
N THR A 7 -67.86 33.67 -28.06
CA THR A 7 -66.53 34.15 -27.59
C THR A 7 -65.42 33.21 -28.12
N CYS A 8 -64.52 33.74 -28.97
CA CYS A 8 -63.31 33.04 -29.40
C CYS A 8 -62.28 33.10 -28.28
N VAL A 9 -61.85 31.95 -27.76
CA VAL A 9 -60.73 31.83 -26.90
C VAL A 9 -59.49 31.40 -27.74
N LEU A 10 -58.51 32.29 -27.86
CA LEU A 10 -57.22 31.99 -28.45
C LEU A 10 -56.44 31.19 -27.43
N ALA A 11 -56.13 29.91 -27.69
CA ALA A 11 -55.19 29.11 -26.92
C ALA A 11 -53.81 29.34 -27.49
N LEU A 12 -52.94 30.05 -26.73
CA LEU A 12 -51.52 30.09 -26.96
C LEU A 12 -50.89 28.76 -26.48
N GLY A 13 -50.50 27.90 -27.43
CA GLY A 13 -49.73 26.69 -27.16
C GLY A 13 -48.26 27.03 -26.86
N PHE A 14 -47.83 26.90 -25.60
CA PHE A 14 -46.43 26.86 -25.26
C PHE A 14 -45.87 25.48 -25.67
N ALA A 15 -45.10 25.44 -26.73
CA ALA A 15 -44.29 24.27 -27.06
C ALA A 15 -43.07 24.19 -26.10
N PHE A 16 -43.16 23.34 -25.08
CA PHE A 16 -42.00 22.92 -24.33
C PHE A 16 -41.13 22.04 -25.21
N GLY A 17 -40.05 22.61 -25.71
CA GLY A 17 -38.97 21.84 -26.34
C GLY A 17 -38.30 20.91 -25.31
N LEU A 18 -38.67 19.64 -25.35
CA LEU A 18 -37.88 18.58 -24.70
C LEU A 18 -36.54 18.51 -25.43
N ALA A 19 -35.48 19.06 -24.79
CA ALA A 19 -34.11 18.76 -25.19
C ALA A 19 -33.92 17.23 -25.07
N PRO A 20 -33.41 16.55 -26.11
CA PRO A 20 -33.14 15.14 -25.99
C PRO A 20 -32.05 14.96 -24.92
N CYS A 21 -32.38 14.30 -23.81
CA CYS A 21 -31.35 13.62 -23.01
C CYS A 21 -30.52 12.80 -23.98
N ALA A 22 -29.22 13.08 -24.04
CA ALA A 22 -28.27 12.27 -24.80
C ALA A 22 -28.34 10.84 -24.23
N ALA A 23 -29.20 10.01 -24.80
CA ALA A 23 -29.17 8.57 -24.60
C ALA A 23 -27.80 8.13 -25.09
N GLY A 24 -26.94 7.65 -24.19
CA GLY A 24 -25.67 7.06 -24.54
C GLY A 24 -25.93 6.01 -25.64
N ALA A 25 -25.28 6.19 -26.79
CA ALA A 25 -25.42 5.26 -27.91
C ALA A 25 -25.12 3.83 -27.38
N ALA A 26 -25.98 2.86 -27.70
CA ALA A 26 -25.72 1.45 -27.38
C ALA A 26 -24.35 1.07 -27.95
N PRO A 27 -23.51 0.34 -27.17
CA PRO A 27 -22.17 -0.02 -27.63
C PRO A 27 -22.26 -0.80 -28.93
N ASP A 28 -21.39 -0.46 -29.90
CA ASP A 28 -21.25 -1.21 -31.13
C ASP A 28 -20.99 -2.69 -30.78
N ALA A 29 -21.56 -3.63 -31.51
CA ALA A 29 -21.41 -5.07 -31.30
C ALA A 29 -19.93 -5.48 -31.26
N ARG A 30 -19.06 -4.81 -32.01
CA ARG A 30 -17.61 -4.99 -31.99
C ARG A 30 -17.01 -4.58 -30.63
N GLN A 31 -17.43 -3.45 -30.09
CA GLN A 31 -16.98 -2.97 -28.78
C GLN A 31 -17.46 -3.89 -27.66
N ALA A 32 -18.73 -4.31 -27.69
CA ALA A 32 -19.26 -5.24 -26.70
C ALA A 32 -18.51 -6.59 -26.71
N HIS A 33 -18.19 -7.11 -27.89
CA HIS A 33 -17.42 -8.34 -28.04
C HIS A 33 -15.99 -8.21 -27.50
N ALA A 34 -15.30 -7.12 -27.83
CA ALA A 34 -13.94 -6.85 -27.34
C ALA A 34 -13.90 -6.68 -25.81
N SER A 35 -14.82 -5.92 -25.23
CA SER A 35 -14.97 -5.73 -23.79
C SER A 35 -15.24 -7.05 -23.07
N GLN A 36 -16.12 -7.89 -23.62
CA GLN A 36 -16.39 -9.21 -23.06
C GLN A 36 -15.17 -10.15 -23.14
N ALA A 37 -14.40 -10.09 -24.22
CA ALA A 37 -13.17 -10.88 -24.37
C ALA A 37 -12.12 -10.48 -23.31
N LEU A 38 -11.92 -9.17 -23.09
CA LEU A 38 -11.05 -8.65 -22.03
C LEU A 38 -11.52 -9.08 -20.64
N ALA A 39 -12.82 -8.98 -20.35
CA ALA A 39 -13.38 -9.40 -19.06
C ALA A 39 -13.15 -10.89 -18.78
N ARG A 40 -13.36 -11.76 -19.80
CA ARG A 40 -13.08 -13.20 -19.68
C ARG A 40 -11.60 -13.48 -19.44
N LEU A 41 -10.70 -12.80 -20.17
CA LEU A 41 -9.26 -12.93 -19.98
C LEU A 41 -8.83 -12.53 -18.56
N ALA A 42 -9.31 -11.37 -18.09
CA ALA A 42 -8.98 -10.87 -16.76
C ALA A 42 -9.48 -11.80 -15.64
N GLU A 43 -10.69 -12.36 -15.78
CA GLU A 43 -11.22 -13.31 -14.79
C GLU A 43 -10.47 -14.64 -14.83
N ALA A 44 -10.16 -15.18 -16.00
CA ALA A 44 -9.38 -16.42 -16.14
C ALA A 44 -7.97 -16.26 -15.52
N TYR A 45 -7.31 -15.14 -15.83
CA TYR A 45 -6.03 -14.80 -15.20
C TYR A 45 -6.15 -14.76 -13.68
N TRP A 46 -7.18 -14.08 -13.14
CA TRP A 46 -7.37 -13.93 -11.70
C TRP A 46 -7.54 -15.28 -11.01
N GLN A 47 -8.33 -16.20 -11.59
CA GLN A 47 -8.54 -17.53 -11.04
C GLN A 47 -7.23 -18.36 -11.02
N ASP A 48 -6.45 -18.30 -12.09
CA ASP A 48 -5.15 -18.98 -12.16
C ASP A 48 -4.12 -18.35 -11.22
N HIS A 49 -4.11 -17.02 -11.11
CA HIS A 49 -3.25 -16.28 -10.20
C HIS A 49 -3.50 -16.66 -8.74
N LEU A 50 -4.77 -16.73 -8.30
CA LEU A 50 -5.11 -17.12 -6.94
C LEU A 50 -4.71 -18.57 -6.62
N ARG A 51 -4.82 -19.48 -7.60
CA ARG A 51 -4.38 -20.87 -7.46
C ARG A 51 -2.86 -20.98 -7.32
N LEU A 52 -2.10 -20.16 -8.03
CA LEU A 52 -0.63 -20.15 -7.94
C LEU A 52 -0.13 -19.36 -6.72
N ARG A 53 -0.94 -18.44 -6.18
CA ARG A 53 -0.61 -17.57 -5.05
C ARG A 53 -1.70 -17.61 -3.96
N PRO A 54 -1.86 -18.76 -3.26
CA PRO A 54 -2.90 -18.96 -2.25
C PRO A 54 -2.93 -17.94 -1.10
N LEU A 55 -1.78 -17.39 -0.72
CA LEU A 55 -1.73 -16.32 0.29
C LEU A 55 -2.43 -15.05 -0.20
N HIS A 56 -2.32 -14.73 -1.50
CA HIS A 56 -3.07 -13.61 -2.07
C HIS A 56 -4.57 -13.92 -2.10
N ALA A 57 -4.96 -15.16 -2.37
CA ALA A 57 -6.37 -15.59 -2.26
C ALA A 57 -6.91 -15.34 -0.84
N THR A 58 -6.22 -15.84 0.20
CA THR A 58 -6.59 -15.63 1.60
C THR A 58 -6.71 -14.14 1.93
N MET A 59 -5.74 -13.31 1.53
CA MET A 59 -5.76 -11.86 1.78
C MET A 59 -6.89 -11.12 1.06
N SER A 60 -7.32 -11.62 -0.11
CA SER A 60 -8.45 -11.06 -0.86
C SER A 60 -9.82 -11.64 -0.44
N GLY A 61 -9.86 -12.47 0.60
CA GLY A 61 -11.08 -13.08 1.14
C GLY A 61 -11.57 -14.32 0.38
N ASP A 62 -10.72 -14.91 -0.47
CA ASP A 62 -11.00 -16.17 -1.14
C ASP A 62 -10.36 -17.34 -0.39
N HIS A 63 -11.16 -18.05 0.37
CA HIS A 63 -10.73 -19.10 1.29
C HIS A 63 -10.61 -20.51 0.66
N ARG A 64 -10.70 -20.62 -0.66
CA ARG A 64 -10.62 -21.92 -1.36
C ARG A 64 -9.25 -22.60 -1.22
N PHE A 65 -8.20 -21.83 -0.99
CA PHE A 65 -6.81 -22.27 -0.99
C PHE A 65 -6.09 -22.08 0.35
N ASP A 66 -6.82 -21.94 1.45
CA ASP A 66 -6.25 -21.60 2.78
C ASP A 66 -5.29 -22.65 3.35
N GLY A 67 -5.35 -23.90 2.85
CA GLY A 67 -4.42 -24.96 3.22
C GLY A 67 -3.19 -25.08 2.32
N GLU A 68 -3.11 -24.28 1.25
CA GLU A 68 -2.07 -24.42 0.23
C GLU A 68 -0.97 -23.35 0.41
N LEU A 69 0.27 -23.73 0.13
CA LEU A 69 1.42 -22.85 0.02
C LEU A 69 2.43 -23.44 -0.98
N PRO A 70 2.29 -23.17 -2.27
CA PRO A 70 3.27 -23.57 -3.26
C PRO A 70 4.65 -23.00 -2.93
N ASP A 71 5.69 -23.80 -3.13
CA ASP A 71 7.06 -23.38 -2.85
C ASP A 71 7.55 -22.36 -3.88
N SER A 72 7.41 -21.08 -3.54
CA SER A 72 7.80 -19.93 -4.36
C SER A 72 9.31 -19.82 -4.63
N LEU A 73 10.13 -20.65 -3.99
CA LEU A 73 11.59 -20.71 -4.21
C LEU A 73 11.99 -21.81 -5.20
N SER A 74 11.08 -22.70 -5.57
CA SER A 74 11.35 -23.78 -6.52
C SER A 74 11.26 -23.28 -7.96
N SER A 75 12.17 -23.77 -8.82
CA SER A 75 12.14 -23.49 -10.26
C SER A 75 10.85 -23.92 -10.94
N ALA A 76 10.21 -24.98 -10.45
CA ALA A 76 8.95 -25.48 -10.96
C ALA A 76 7.80 -24.47 -10.72
N GLN A 77 7.71 -23.90 -9.52
CA GLN A 77 6.69 -22.88 -9.20
C GLN A 77 6.95 -21.60 -9.98
N LEU A 78 8.19 -21.09 -9.97
CA LEU A 78 8.58 -19.91 -10.76
C LEU A 78 8.27 -20.10 -12.25
N GLY A 79 8.53 -21.30 -12.81
CA GLY A 79 8.18 -21.62 -14.19
C GLY A 79 6.68 -21.59 -14.48
N ARG A 80 5.84 -22.07 -13.55
CA ARG A 80 4.37 -22.00 -13.68
C ARG A 80 3.85 -20.57 -13.65
N GLU A 81 4.35 -19.77 -12.72
CA GLU A 81 3.99 -18.35 -12.62
C GLU A 81 4.42 -17.57 -13.87
N TYR A 82 5.68 -17.73 -14.31
CA TYR A 82 6.16 -17.11 -15.54
C TYR A 82 5.33 -17.49 -16.77
N ALA A 83 4.95 -18.77 -16.88
CA ALA A 83 4.10 -19.24 -17.97
C ALA A 83 2.70 -18.60 -17.94
N LEU A 84 2.13 -18.37 -16.73
CA LEU A 84 0.87 -17.66 -16.59
C LEU A 84 1.00 -16.22 -17.12
N GLU A 85 2.03 -15.49 -16.70
CA GLU A 85 2.24 -14.10 -17.13
C GLU A 85 2.39 -14.01 -18.66
N LYS A 86 3.21 -14.88 -19.25
CA LYS A 86 3.45 -14.90 -20.72
C LYS A 86 2.19 -15.22 -21.54
N ARG A 87 1.45 -16.29 -21.16
CA ARG A 87 0.24 -16.65 -21.92
C ARG A 87 -0.84 -15.59 -21.78
N SER A 88 -0.96 -14.94 -20.60
CA SER A 88 -1.95 -13.90 -20.36
C SER A 88 -1.61 -12.62 -21.15
N LEU A 89 -0.33 -12.24 -21.21
CA LEU A 89 0.11 -11.13 -22.05
C LEU A 89 -0.14 -11.41 -23.52
N ALA A 90 0.19 -12.60 -24.01
CA ALA A 90 -0.03 -12.99 -25.42
C ALA A 90 -1.53 -12.95 -25.78
N ALA A 91 -2.40 -13.44 -24.90
CA ALA A 91 -3.85 -13.38 -25.11
C ALA A 91 -4.38 -11.92 -25.10
N LEU A 92 -3.82 -11.06 -24.23
CA LEU A 92 -4.17 -9.63 -24.21
C LEU A 92 -3.79 -8.93 -25.52
N LEU A 93 -2.56 -9.15 -26.00
CA LEU A 93 -2.04 -8.51 -27.21
C LEU A 93 -2.76 -8.96 -28.49
N ALA A 94 -3.51 -10.07 -28.45
CA ALA A 94 -4.38 -10.51 -29.54
C ALA A 94 -5.71 -9.71 -29.62
N LEU A 95 -6.05 -8.93 -28.58
CA LEU A 95 -7.22 -8.04 -28.57
C LEU A 95 -6.88 -6.72 -29.25
N ASP A 96 -7.81 -6.19 -30.05
CA ASP A 96 -7.69 -4.85 -30.61
C ASP A 96 -8.07 -3.78 -29.57
N PRO A 97 -7.09 -3.01 -29.03
CA PRO A 97 -7.41 -1.99 -28.01
C PRO A 97 -8.25 -0.83 -28.55
N ALA A 98 -8.28 -0.62 -29.88
CA ALA A 98 -9.11 0.42 -30.49
C ALA A 98 -10.62 0.05 -30.47
N ALA A 99 -10.92 -1.24 -30.38
CA ALA A 99 -12.29 -1.72 -30.26
C ALA A 99 -12.84 -1.69 -28.81
N LEU A 100 -12.02 -1.40 -27.80
CA LEU A 100 -12.43 -1.35 -26.41
C LEU A 100 -13.11 -0.03 -26.05
N SER A 101 -14.03 -0.08 -25.07
CA SER A 101 -14.54 1.13 -24.44
C SER A 101 -13.39 1.94 -23.79
N PRO A 102 -13.53 3.26 -23.60
CA PRO A 102 -12.53 4.06 -22.91
C PRO A 102 -12.12 3.45 -21.55
N ARG A 103 -13.08 2.97 -20.79
CA ARG A 103 -12.87 2.33 -19.47
C ARG A 103 -12.13 0.99 -19.57
N ASP A 104 -12.51 0.15 -20.52
CA ASP A 104 -11.87 -1.14 -20.72
C ASP A 104 -10.44 -0.97 -21.25
N ARG A 105 -10.19 0.08 -22.03
CA ARG A 105 -8.84 0.42 -22.47
C ARG A 105 -7.92 0.72 -21.28
N VAL A 106 -8.39 1.40 -20.24
CA VAL A 106 -7.63 1.60 -18.99
C VAL A 106 -7.28 0.26 -18.35
N SER A 107 -8.25 -0.67 -18.30
CA SER A 107 -8.01 -2.01 -17.75
C SER A 107 -7.05 -2.83 -18.61
N TYR A 108 -7.14 -2.72 -19.94
CA TYR A 108 -6.18 -3.32 -20.87
C TYR A 108 -4.75 -2.81 -20.64
N GLU A 109 -4.58 -1.48 -20.54
CA GLU A 109 -3.27 -0.86 -20.33
C GLU A 109 -2.67 -1.21 -18.97
N ALA A 110 -3.48 -1.23 -17.91
CA ALA A 110 -3.03 -1.65 -16.58
C ALA A 110 -2.62 -3.13 -16.56
N PHE A 111 -3.44 -4.00 -17.17
CA PHE A 111 -3.11 -5.42 -17.28
C PHE A 111 -1.83 -5.67 -18.07
N ARG A 112 -1.67 -4.99 -19.21
CA ARG A 112 -0.47 -5.05 -20.03
C ARG A 112 0.77 -4.64 -19.23
N TRP A 113 0.71 -3.49 -18.58
CA TRP A 113 1.80 -2.94 -17.78
C TRP A 113 2.27 -3.92 -16.69
N GLU A 114 1.32 -4.50 -15.97
CA GLU A 114 1.63 -5.49 -14.93
C GLU A 114 2.28 -6.75 -15.50
N ARG A 115 1.71 -7.30 -16.59
CA ARG A 115 2.25 -8.55 -17.17
C ARG A 115 3.66 -8.35 -17.73
N GLU A 116 3.91 -7.22 -18.39
CA GLU A 116 5.25 -6.87 -18.90
C GLU A 116 6.26 -6.74 -17.75
N LEU A 117 5.87 -6.08 -16.65
CA LEU A 117 6.72 -5.90 -15.47
C LEU A 117 6.97 -7.23 -14.72
N GLU A 118 5.95 -8.04 -14.52
CA GLU A 118 6.11 -9.35 -13.87
C GLU A 118 7.02 -10.28 -14.72
N ILE A 119 6.85 -10.32 -16.03
CA ILE A 119 7.73 -11.08 -16.94
C ILE A 119 9.18 -10.61 -16.84
N GLU A 120 9.42 -9.30 -16.79
CA GLU A 120 10.78 -8.77 -16.60
C GLU A 120 11.39 -9.24 -15.27
N GLY A 121 10.59 -9.30 -14.21
CA GLY A 121 11.03 -9.70 -12.86
C GLY A 121 11.69 -11.07 -12.82
N TYR A 122 11.25 -12.01 -13.66
CA TYR A 122 11.85 -13.36 -13.73
C TYR A 122 13.25 -13.41 -14.34
N ARG A 123 13.77 -12.29 -14.84
CA ARG A 123 15.19 -12.17 -15.25
C ARG A 123 16.14 -12.12 -14.06
N TYR A 124 15.62 -11.77 -12.89
CA TYR A 124 16.41 -11.54 -11.67
C TYR A 124 16.17 -12.67 -10.67
N PRO A 125 17.24 -13.32 -10.18
CA PRO A 125 17.12 -14.50 -9.34
C PRO A 125 16.82 -14.16 -7.87
N ALA A 126 15.61 -13.59 -7.62
CA ALA A 126 15.21 -13.18 -6.27
C ALA A 126 15.14 -14.36 -5.29
N GLU A 127 14.91 -15.57 -5.80
CA GLU A 127 14.90 -16.81 -5.03
C GLU A 127 16.25 -17.15 -4.38
N LEU A 128 17.35 -16.53 -4.84
CA LEU A 128 18.67 -16.71 -4.25
C LEU A 128 18.92 -15.85 -3.00
N MET A 129 18.05 -14.84 -2.75
CA MET A 129 18.07 -13.97 -1.56
C MET A 129 16.66 -13.86 -0.97
N PRO A 130 16.05 -15.00 -0.53
CA PRO A 130 14.61 -15.08 -0.24
C PRO A 130 14.19 -14.45 1.08
N VAL A 131 15.12 -14.09 1.95
CA VAL A 131 14.86 -13.56 3.29
C VAL A 131 15.28 -12.09 3.41
N ALA A 132 14.50 -11.33 4.16
CA ALA A 132 14.71 -9.92 4.43
C ALA A 132 14.34 -9.59 5.89
N PRO A 133 14.88 -8.52 6.48
CA PRO A 133 14.60 -8.14 7.87
C PRO A 133 13.14 -7.72 8.12
N SER A 134 12.43 -7.30 7.10
CA SER A 134 11.02 -6.91 7.19
C SER A 134 10.29 -7.32 5.92
N GLY A 135 9.03 -7.68 6.08
CA GLY A 135 8.22 -8.20 4.96
C GLY A 135 8.61 -9.63 4.57
N GLY A 136 8.15 -10.07 3.41
CA GLY A 136 8.39 -11.42 2.91
C GLY A 136 7.57 -12.49 3.63
N LEU A 137 7.78 -13.75 3.20
CA LEU A 137 6.97 -14.87 3.67
C LEU A 137 7.10 -15.13 5.18
N PRO A 138 8.28 -15.05 5.83
CA PRO A 138 8.38 -15.31 7.27
C PRO A 138 7.52 -14.34 8.11
N SER A 139 7.52 -13.05 7.78
CA SER A 139 6.70 -12.05 8.48
C SER A 139 5.19 -12.30 8.28
N LEU A 140 4.79 -12.64 7.06
CA LEU A 140 3.38 -12.92 6.74
C LEU A 140 2.90 -14.20 7.45
N MET A 141 3.71 -15.26 7.46
CA MET A 141 3.39 -16.50 8.15
C MET A 141 3.35 -16.31 9.67
N ALA A 142 4.20 -15.46 10.23
CA ALA A 142 4.14 -15.09 11.64
C ALA A 142 2.84 -14.33 11.97
N GLN A 143 2.44 -13.38 11.13
CA GLN A 143 1.18 -12.64 11.29
C GLN A 143 -0.03 -13.58 11.19
N PHE A 144 -0.09 -14.44 10.18
CA PHE A 144 -1.18 -15.41 10.03
C PHE A 144 -1.23 -16.40 11.19
N GLY A 145 -0.07 -16.94 11.57
CA GLY A 145 0.06 -17.90 12.66
C GLY A 145 -0.27 -17.35 14.04
N SER A 146 -0.20 -16.02 14.24
CA SER A 146 -0.65 -15.39 15.48
C SER A 146 -2.16 -15.27 15.63
N GLY A 147 -2.94 -15.56 14.58
CA GLY A 147 -4.39 -15.34 14.52
C GLY A 147 -4.80 -13.89 14.26
N ALA A 148 -3.84 -12.98 14.06
CA ALA A 148 -4.12 -11.56 13.80
C ALA A 148 -4.18 -11.20 12.30
N GLY A 149 -4.01 -12.18 11.40
CA GLY A 149 -4.00 -11.99 9.95
C GLY A 149 -5.30 -12.38 9.26
N ALA A 150 -5.24 -12.47 7.92
CA ALA A 150 -6.37 -12.86 7.08
C ALA A 150 -6.66 -14.39 7.11
N GLN A 151 -5.77 -15.20 7.68
CA GLN A 151 -6.00 -16.64 7.84
C GLN A 151 -7.16 -16.87 8.82
N PRO A 152 -8.26 -17.56 8.43
CA PRO A 152 -9.37 -17.83 9.33
C PRO A 152 -9.03 -18.93 10.35
N PHE A 153 -9.62 -18.81 11.54
CA PHE A 153 -9.59 -19.78 12.64
C PHE A 153 -10.98 -19.89 13.30
N ALA A 154 -12.02 -20.04 12.48
CA ALA A 154 -13.40 -20.11 12.94
C ALA A 154 -13.96 -21.53 13.00
N THR A 155 -13.46 -22.44 12.19
CA THR A 155 -13.94 -23.84 12.06
C THR A 155 -12.80 -24.83 12.19
N VAL A 156 -13.11 -26.09 12.54
CA VAL A 156 -12.11 -27.17 12.58
C VAL A 156 -11.28 -27.24 11.28
N ARG A 157 -11.94 -27.06 10.13
CA ARG A 157 -11.29 -27.05 8.82
C ARG A 157 -10.25 -25.95 8.70
N ASP A 158 -10.49 -24.78 9.25
CA ASP A 158 -9.54 -23.66 9.17
C ASP A 158 -8.24 -24.00 9.90
N TYR A 159 -8.37 -24.64 11.09
CA TYR A 159 -7.21 -25.11 11.85
C TYR A 159 -6.44 -26.21 11.12
N ASP A 160 -7.14 -27.16 10.49
CA ASP A 160 -6.51 -28.22 9.71
C ASP A 160 -5.84 -27.65 8.43
N ASN A 161 -6.48 -26.69 7.74
CA ASN A 161 -5.88 -25.96 6.62
C ASN A 161 -4.57 -25.27 7.04
N TRP A 162 -4.55 -24.62 8.20
CA TRP A 162 -3.34 -23.97 8.69
C TRP A 162 -2.20 -24.97 8.97
N LEU A 163 -2.51 -26.14 9.53
CA LEU A 163 -1.52 -27.19 9.73
C LEU A 163 -0.90 -27.65 8.39
N HIS A 164 -1.71 -27.85 7.35
CA HIS A 164 -1.20 -28.19 6.01
C HIS A 164 -0.32 -27.07 5.44
N ARG A 165 -0.72 -25.81 5.64
CA ARG A 165 0.07 -24.64 5.22
C ARG A 165 1.40 -24.54 5.97
N LEU A 166 1.44 -24.88 7.25
CA LEU A 166 2.67 -24.95 8.04
C LEU A 166 3.63 -26.02 7.52
N ASP A 167 3.13 -27.19 7.11
CA ASP A 167 3.97 -28.24 6.54
C ASP A 167 4.65 -27.77 5.24
N ALA A 168 3.89 -27.13 4.36
CA ALA A 168 4.43 -26.54 3.14
C ALA A 168 5.41 -25.39 3.45
N TYR A 169 5.16 -24.63 4.51
CA TYR A 169 6.07 -23.55 4.94
C TYR A 169 7.42 -24.08 5.47
N VAL A 170 7.43 -25.20 6.15
CA VAL A 170 8.67 -25.86 6.57
C VAL A 170 9.55 -26.20 5.35
N LEU A 171 8.96 -26.70 4.28
CA LEU A 171 9.69 -26.96 3.02
C LEU A 171 10.26 -25.67 2.41
N TRP A 172 9.49 -24.58 2.45
CA TRP A 172 9.97 -23.28 2.00
C TRP A 172 11.16 -22.80 2.85
N LEU A 173 11.13 -22.96 4.19
CA LEU A 173 12.24 -22.61 5.09
C LEU A 173 13.51 -23.44 4.76
N ASP A 174 13.36 -24.71 4.40
CA ASP A 174 14.49 -25.53 3.97
C ASP A 174 15.08 -25.04 2.64
N HIS A 175 14.26 -24.62 1.68
CA HIS A 175 14.73 -23.97 0.45
C HIS A 175 15.31 -22.57 0.71
N ALA A 176 14.84 -21.86 1.74
CA ALA A 176 15.45 -20.60 2.17
C ALA A 176 16.87 -20.79 2.78
N VAL A 177 17.27 -22.01 3.10
CA VAL A 177 18.67 -22.39 3.40
C VAL A 177 19.42 -22.79 2.13
N LEU A 178 18.80 -23.57 1.25
CA LEU A 178 19.47 -24.12 0.07
C LEU A 178 19.76 -23.08 -1.02
N ASN A 179 18.81 -22.21 -1.30
CA ASN A 179 18.94 -21.23 -2.38
C ASN A 179 20.01 -20.16 -2.10
N PRO A 180 20.15 -19.59 -0.88
CA PRO A 180 21.25 -18.68 -0.58
C PRO A 180 22.66 -19.33 -0.66
N ARG A 181 22.78 -20.66 -0.46
CA ARG A 181 24.05 -21.36 -0.75
C ARG A 181 24.42 -21.27 -2.22
N ARG A 182 23.43 -21.41 -3.11
CA ARG A 182 23.61 -21.20 -4.56
C ARG A 182 23.86 -19.72 -4.87
N GLY A 183 23.22 -18.81 -4.13
CA GLY A 183 23.44 -17.36 -4.23
C GLY A 183 24.89 -16.99 -3.94
N LEU A 184 25.47 -17.50 -2.84
CA LEU A 184 26.88 -17.29 -2.48
C LEU A 184 27.85 -17.67 -3.60
N SER A 185 27.64 -18.81 -4.28
CA SER A 185 28.49 -19.26 -5.37
C SER A 185 28.34 -18.44 -6.66
N ARG A 186 27.23 -17.68 -6.79
CA ARG A 186 26.90 -16.87 -7.99
C ARG A 186 27.03 -15.36 -7.75
N GLY A 187 27.48 -14.93 -6.55
CA GLY A 187 27.64 -13.53 -6.20
C GLY A 187 26.37 -12.80 -5.79
N TYR A 188 25.23 -13.50 -5.65
CA TYR A 188 23.98 -12.92 -5.12
C TYR A 188 23.97 -13.06 -3.61
N VAL A 189 24.55 -12.06 -2.92
CA VAL A 189 24.85 -12.13 -1.49
C VAL A 189 24.25 -10.92 -0.77
N LEU A 190 23.59 -11.16 0.35
CA LEU A 190 23.06 -10.10 1.21
C LEU A 190 24.18 -9.34 1.93
N PRO A 191 24.01 -8.04 2.20
CA PRO A 191 24.91 -7.30 3.07
C PRO A 191 24.96 -7.86 4.49
N ARG A 192 26.12 -7.81 5.12
CA ARG A 192 26.30 -8.25 6.52
C ARG A 192 25.33 -7.56 7.48
N ALA A 193 25.11 -6.25 7.31
CA ALA A 193 24.17 -5.48 8.13
C ALA A 193 22.72 -6.01 8.02
N VAL A 194 22.30 -6.46 6.83
CA VAL A 194 20.98 -7.05 6.62
C VAL A 194 20.84 -8.38 7.35
N VAL A 195 21.85 -9.25 7.24
CA VAL A 195 21.85 -10.56 7.94
C VAL A 195 21.82 -10.36 9.45
N ALA A 196 22.64 -9.44 9.99
CA ALA A 196 22.68 -9.12 11.41
C ALA A 196 21.31 -8.69 11.97
N ARG A 197 20.51 -7.95 11.19
CA ARG A 197 19.16 -7.54 11.60
C ARG A 197 18.11 -8.64 11.56
N MET A 198 18.32 -9.69 10.78
CA MET A 198 17.40 -10.83 10.72
C MET A 198 17.58 -11.78 11.92
N LEU A 199 18.81 -11.93 12.42
CA LEU A 199 19.12 -12.91 13.47
C LEU A 199 18.24 -12.77 14.73
N PRO A 200 18.06 -11.58 15.34
CA PRO A 200 17.20 -11.45 16.52
C PRO A 200 15.75 -11.84 16.29
N GLN A 201 15.22 -11.64 15.07
CA GLN A 201 13.86 -12.03 14.72
C GLN A 201 13.72 -13.55 14.57
N LEU A 202 14.77 -14.19 14.04
CA LEU A 202 14.81 -15.64 13.92
C LEU A 202 15.02 -16.29 15.30
N ASP A 203 15.88 -15.69 16.16
CA ASP A 203 16.09 -16.12 17.55
C ASP A 203 14.79 -16.12 18.34
N ALA A 204 13.99 -15.06 18.21
CA ALA A 204 12.69 -14.94 18.90
C ALA A 204 11.72 -16.09 18.60
N ILE A 205 11.83 -16.73 17.42
CA ILE A 205 10.99 -17.88 17.05
C ILE A 205 11.72 -19.20 17.34
N ALA A 206 13.03 -19.28 17.03
CA ALA A 206 13.83 -20.48 17.13
C ALA A 206 14.05 -20.92 18.59
N ASP A 207 14.16 -19.96 19.52
CA ASP A 207 14.46 -20.20 20.93
C ASP A 207 13.20 -20.16 21.81
N ALA A 208 12.05 -19.80 21.27
CA ALA A 208 10.79 -19.85 21.99
C ALA A 208 10.46 -21.28 22.42
N SER A 209 9.89 -21.43 23.61
CA SER A 209 9.24 -22.67 23.99
C SER A 209 8.02 -22.90 23.08
N VAL A 210 7.60 -24.14 22.90
CA VAL A 210 6.41 -24.46 22.08
C VAL A 210 5.19 -23.71 22.61
N ALA A 211 5.00 -23.66 23.91
CA ALA A 211 3.85 -23.02 24.55
C ALA A 211 3.81 -21.50 24.32
N GLU A 212 4.97 -20.84 24.26
CA GLU A 212 5.10 -19.39 24.05
C GLU A 212 5.13 -18.99 22.58
N SER A 213 5.28 -19.97 21.68
CA SER A 213 5.35 -19.71 20.26
C SER A 213 4.09 -18.99 19.75
N LEU A 214 4.29 -17.93 18.94
CA LEU A 214 3.19 -17.21 18.31
C LEU A 214 2.28 -18.13 17.48
N TYR A 215 2.83 -19.22 16.93
CA TYR A 215 2.07 -20.22 16.16
C TYR A 215 1.11 -21.08 17.00
N MET A 216 1.22 -21.03 18.33
CA MET A 216 0.28 -21.68 19.26
C MET A 216 -0.91 -20.80 19.64
N ARG A 217 -0.87 -19.49 19.37
CA ARG A 217 -1.93 -18.55 19.80
C ARG A 217 -3.33 -18.94 19.32
N PRO A 218 -3.55 -19.40 18.07
CA PRO A 218 -4.90 -19.77 17.63
C PRO A 218 -5.54 -20.92 18.41
N VAL A 219 -4.75 -21.80 19.04
CA VAL A 219 -5.24 -22.94 19.82
C VAL A 219 -5.28 -22.70 21.33
N GLN A 220 -4.88 -21.51 21.80
CA GLN A 220 -5.00 -21.12 23.21
C GLN A 220 -6.48 -20.92 23.59
N VAL A 221 -7.23 -20.19 22.73
CA VAL A 221 -8.65 -19.94 22.90
C VAL A 221 -9.36 -20.29 21.60
N PHE A 222 -10.33 -21.23 21.66
CA PHE A 222 -11.13 -21.60 20.50
C PHE A 222 -12.48 -20.86 20.51
N PRO A 223 -13.02 -20.51 19.33
CA PRO A 223 -14.38 -20.04 19.23
C PRO A 223 -15.38 -21.18 19.54
N ALA A 224 -16.59 -20.82 19.95
CA ALA A 224 -17.65 -21.80 20.30
C ALA A 224 -18.03 -22.75 19.13
N THR A 225 -17.68 -22.39 17.92
CA THR A 225 -17.88 -23.21 16.70
C THR A 225 -16.98 -24.44 16.62
N VAL A 226 -15.92 -24.54 17.43
CA VAL A 226 -15.00 -25.68 17.47
C VAL A 226 -15.38 -26.63 18.59
N PRO A 227 -15.81 -27.88 18.30
CA PRO A 227 -16.22 -28.86 19.31
C PRO A 227 -15.10 -29.19 20.30
N ALA A 228 -15.44 -29.42 21.57
CA ALA A 228 -14.47 -29.75 22.62
C ALA A 228 -13.59 -30.97 22.30
N ALA A 229 -14.14 -31.98 21.64
CA ALA A 229 -13.39 -33.17 21.20
C ALA A 229 -12.28 -32.80 20.21
N ASP A 230 -12.54 -31.87 19.29
CA ASP A 230 -11.56 -31.40 18.31
C ASP A 230 -10.51 -30.47 18.93
N GLN A 231 -10.86 -29.67 19.94
CA GLN A 231 -9.92 -28.77 20.60
C GLN A 231 -8.69 -29.51 21.16
N ALA A 232 -8.90 -30.66 21.81
CA ALA A 232 -7.80 -31.48 22.35
C ALA A 232 -6.92 -32.06 21.24
N ARG A 233 -7.53 -32.52 20.14
CA ARG A 233 -6.83 -33.01 18.96
C ARG A 233 -5.99 -31.88 18.31
N LEU A 234 -6.59 -30.74 18.10
CA LEU A 234 -5.94 -29.58 17.48
C LEU A 234 -4.78 -29.06 18.32
N ARG A 235 -4.94 -28.93 19.65
CA ARG A 235 -3.83 -28.53 20.53
C ARG A 235 -2.62 -29.48 20.39
N ARG A 236 -2.84 -30.80 20.37
CA ARG A 236 -1.77 -31.79 20.17
C ARG A 236 -1.15 -31.61 18.78
N ALA A 237 -1.94 -31.56 17.72
CA ALA A 237 -1.44 -31.42 16.35
C ALA A 237 -0.62 -30.14 16.15
N TYR A 238 -1.04 -29.01 16.74
CA TYR A 238 -0.27 -27.76 16.71
C TYR A 238 1.02 -27.88 17.52
N HIS A 239 0.96 -28.45 18.73
CA HIS A 239 2.16 -28.69 19.53
C HIS A 239 3.20 -29.51 18.75
N ASP A 240 2.77 -30.60 18.12
CA ASP A 240 3.66 -31.47 17.33
C ASP A 240 4.18 -30.80 16.07
N ALA A 241 3.34 -30.01 15.38
CA ALA A 241 3.75 -29.24 14.20
C ALA A 241 4.76 -28.16 14.57
N VAL A 242 4.45 -27.36 15.59
CA VAL A 242 5.30 -26.24 16.01
C VAL A 242 6.60 -26.73 16.61
N GLY A 243 6.54 -27.66 17.58
CA GLY A 243 7.73 -28.17 18.28
C GLY A 243 8.58 -29.11 17.42
N GLY A 244 7.93 -29.98 16.63
CA GLY A 244 8.62 -31.00 15.85
C GLY A 244 9.10 -30.53 14.47
N ARG A 245 8.53 -29.47 13.90
CA ARG A 245 8.81 -29.06 12.51
C ARG A 245 9.13 -27.58 12.36
N VAL A 246 8.26 -26.67 12.82
CA VAL A 246 8.41 -25.23 12.57
C VAL A 246 9.62 -24.64 13.29
N ILE A 247 9.70 -24.81 14.63
CA ILE A 247 10.84 -24.32 15.43
C ILE A 247 12.16 -24.91 14.93
N PRO A 248 12.29 -26.24 14.71
CA PRO A 248 13.50 -26.81 14.13
C PRO A 248 13.88 -26.25 12.76
N ALA A 249 12.92 -25.92 11.89
CA ALA A 249 13.20 -25.31 10.59
C ALA A 249 13.74 -23.86 10.75
N TYR A 250 13.19 -23.08 11.66
CA TYR A 250 13.73 -21.76 11.99
C TYR A 250 15.13 -21.83 12.59
N ARG A 251 15.41 -22.83 13.44
CA ARG A 251 16.77 -23.08 13.97
C ARG A 251 17.75 -23.36 12.83
N ARG A 252 17.39 -24.24 11.88
CA ARG A 252 18.26 -24.50 10.71
C ARG A 252 18.53 -23.25 9.89
N LEU A 253 17.52 -22.41 9.64
CA LEU A 253 17.70 -21.16 8.91
C LEU A 253 18.58 -20.17 9.67
N ARG A 254 18.34 -19.97 10.97
CA ARG A 254 19.14 -19.11 11.85
C ARG A 254 20.60 -19.58 11.88
N ASP A 255 20.84 -20.85 12.19
CA ASP A 255 22.17 -21.42 12.33
C ASP A 255 22.97 -21.30 11.02
N TYR A 256 22.30 -21.56 9.88
CA TYR A 256 22.89 -21.34 8.57
C TYR A 256 23.26 -19.87 8.32
N LEU A 257 22.36 -18.95 8.61
CA LEU A 257 22.62 -17.52 8.42
C LEU A 257 23.74 -17.02 9.33
N GLN A 258 23.79 -17.49 10.58
CA GLN A 258 24.77 -17.07 11.58
C GLN A 258 26.17 -17.65 11.31
N HIS A 259 26.27 -18.95 11.05
CA HIS A 259 27.55 -19.65 11.03
C HIS A 259 28.11 -19.84 9.61
N ASP A 260 27.27 -20.04 8.61
CA ASP A 260 27.69 -20.32 7.23
C ASP A 260 27.65 -19.08 6.34
N TYR A 261 26.57 -18.27 6.43
CA TYR A 261 26.31 -17.17 5.52
C TYR A 261 26.96 -15.87 5.98
N MET A 262 26.80 -15.47 7.26
CA MET A 262 27.32 -14.22 7.82
C MET A 262 28.83 -14.02 7.58
N PRO A 263 29.72 -15.03 7.75
CA PRO A 263 31.15 -14.86 7.45
C PRO A 263 31.44 -14.51 5.99
N ARG A 264 30.53 -14.89 5.07
CA ARG A 264 30.63 -14.68 3.61
C ARG A 264 29.72 -13.56 3.10
N ALA A 265 28.95 -12.95 3.98
CA ALA A 265 28.09 -11.81 3.66
C ALA A 265 28.94 -10.63 3.19
N ARG A 266 28.48 -9.93 2.15
CA ARG A 266 29.21 -8.78 1.60
C ARG A 266 29.25 -7.60 2.58
N THR A 267 30.32 -6.82 2.54
CA THR A 267 30.45 -5.57 3.29
C THR A 267 29.82 -4.38 2.57
N SER A 268 29.78 -4.43 1.25
CA SER A 268 29.09 -3.41 0.44
C SER A 268 27.58 -3.48 0.64
N ILE A 269 26.88 -2.35 0.53
CA ILE A 269 25.46 -2.24 0.90
C ILE A 269 24.55 -2.02 -0.31
N GLY A 270 25.05 -1.41 -1.38
CA GLY A 270 24.26 -1.07 -2.56
C GLY A 270 23.90 -2.30 -3.43
N TRP A 271 22.75 -2.26 -4.07
CA TRP A 271 22.34 -3.30 -5.04
C TRP A 271 23.13 -3.21 -6.35
N SER A 272 23.67 -2.04 -6.70
CA SER A 272 24.58 -1.88 -7.84
C SER A 272 25.80 -2.80 -7.80
N GLU A 273 26.15 -3.32 -6.61
CA GLU A 273 27.27 -4.24 -6.39
C GLU A 273 26.96 -5.71 -6.72
N LEU A 274 25.69 -6.05 -6.91
CA LEU A 274 25.26 -7.41 -7.28
C LEU A 274 25.49 -7.67 -8.78
N PRO A 275 25.63 -8.93 -9.22
CA PRO A 275 25.56 -9.24 -10.64
C PRO A 275 24.26 -8.68 -11.26
N GLN A 276 24.37 -7.95 -12.37
CA GLN A 276 23.26 -7.20 -12.97
C GLN A 276 22.55 -6.22 -12.02
N GLY A 277 23.16 -5.86 -10.90
CA GLY A 277 22.53 -5.13 -9.80
C GLY A 277 21.96 -3.78 -10.18
N ARG A 278 22.61 -3.02 -11.07
CA ARG A 278 22.09 -1.75 -11.61
C ARG A 278 20.76 -1.94 -12.36
N ALA A 279 20.68 -2.93 -13.24
CA ALA A 279 19.46 -3.24 -13.98
C ALA A 279 18.37 -3.77 -13.05
N TRP A 280 18.75 -4.63 -12.09
CA TRP A 280 17.81 -5.14 -11.10
C TRP A 280 17.25 -4.04 -10.21
N TYR A 281 18.09 -3.12 -9.74
CA TYR A 281 17.60 -1.99 -8.95
C TYR A 281 16.69 -1.06 -9.77
N ALA A 282 17.04 -0.77 -11.03
CA ALA A 282 16.16 0.00 -11.93
C ALA A 282 14.79 -0.67 -12.13
N TYR A 283 14.75 -2.00 -12.28
CA TYR A 283 13.50 -2.77 -12.28
C TYR A 283 12.72 -2.59 -10.98
N ARG A 284 13.39 -2.66 -9.82
CA ARG A 284 12.73 -2.46 -8.52
C ARG A 284 12.16 -1.05 -8.35
N VAL A 285 12.87 -0.04 -8.85
CA VAL A 285 12.38 1.35 -8.87
C VAL A 285 11.10 1.44 -9.69
N ARG A 286 11.08 0.92 -10.95
CA ARG A 286 9.86 0.90 -11.77
C ARG A 286 8.72 0.15 -11.11
N ARG A 287 9.00 -0.98 -10.48
CA ARG A 287 7.99 -1.76 -9.76
C ARG A 287 7.42 -1.00 -8.56
N ALA A 288 8.25 -0.33 -7.79
CA ALA A 288 7.83 0.43 -6.60
C ALA A 288 7.08 1.71 -6.97
N THR A 289 7.56 2.45 -7.98
CA THR A 289 6.95 3.72 -8.41
C THR A 289 5.84 3.55 -9.43
N THR A 290 5.70 2.37 -10.02
CA THR A 290 4.77 2.08 -11.12
C THR A 290 4.88 3.08 -12.28
N SER A 291 6.09 3.58 -12.52
CA SER A 291 6.43 4.56 -13.55
C SER A 291 7.68 4.15 -14.32
N SER A 292 7.93 4.80 -15.45
CA SER A 292 9.12 4.61 -16.28
C SER A 292 10.36 5.37 -15.78
N LEU A 293 10.29 6.05 -14.63
CA LEU A 293 11.39 6.82 -14.05
C LEU A 293 12.61 5.95 -13.76
N THR A 294 13.77 6.47 -14.13
CA THR A 294 15.07 5.88 -13.79
C THR A 294 15.47 6.18 -12.35
N PRO A 295 16.39 5.39 -11.73
CA PRO A 295 16.92 5.69 -10.41
C PRO A 295 17.50 7.11 -10.27
N ASP A 296 18.18 7.62 -11.31
CA ASP A 296 18.79 8.96 -11.29
C ASP A 296 17.74 10.07 -11.35
N GLU A 297 16.65 9.87 -12.12
CA GLU A 297 15.52 10.82 -12.13
C GLU A 297 14.82 10.83 -10.79
N VAL A 298 14.58 9.65 -10.17
CA VAL A 298 13.99 9.56 -8.84
C VAL A 298 14.89 10.22 -7.78
N HIS A 299 16.21 10.04 -7.87
CA HIS A 299 17.16 10.70 -6.97
C HIS A 299 17.07 12.22 -7.06
N ARG A 300 17.09 12.77 -8.29
CA ARG A 300 16.97 14.21 -8.54
C ARG A 300 15.64 14.77 -8.01
N LEU A 301 14.52 14.09 -8.28
CA LEU A 301 13.21 14.46 -7.74
C LEU A 301 13.21 14.48 -6.22
N GLY A 302 13.83 13.47 -5.57
CA GLY A 302 13.97 13.43 -4.12
C GLY A 302 14.76 14.62 -3.57
N LEU A 303 15.88 15.00 -4.20
CA LEU A 303 16.68 16.17 -3.81
C LEU A 303 15.91 17.49 -3.96
N GLU A 304 15.13 17.64 -5.03
CA GLU A 304 14.29 18.81 -5.27
C GLU A 304 13.18 18.90 -4.21
N GLU A 305 12.57 17.78 -3.86
CA GLU A 305 11.51 17.70 -2.87
C GLU A 305 12.01 17.97 -1.45
N VAL A 306 13.16 17.43 -1.05
CA VAL A 306 13.81 17.75 0.25
C VAL A 306 14.03 19.25 0.38
N ARG A 307 14.50 19.91 -0.69
CA ARG A 307 14.72 21.37 -0.67
C ARG A 307 13.40 22.13 -0.56
N ARG A 308 12.39 21.76 -1.36
CA ARG A 308 11.08 22.42 -1.37
C ARG A 308 10.38 22.34 -0.02
N VAL A 309 10.19 21.10 0.46
CA VAL A 309 9.48 20.85 1.73
C VAL A 309 10.27 21.37 2.93
N GLY A 310 11.60 21.22 2.86
CA GLY A 310 12.50 21.72 3.89
C GLY A 310 12.40 23.24 4.07
N ALA A 311 12.40 24.00 2.98
CA ALA A 311 12.23 25.46 3.04
C ALA A 311 10.85 25.88 3.59
N GLU A 312 9.81 25.11 3.29
CA GLU A 312 8.47 25.34 3.86
C GLU A 312 8.43 25.04 5.36
N ALA A 313 9.05 23.94 5.81
CA ALA A 313 9.18 23.63 7.24
C ALA A 313 9.95 24.70 8.01
N ASP A 314 11.06 25.20 7.46
CA ASP A 314 11.88 26.24 8.08
C ASP A 314 11.11 27.57 8.19
N ARG A 315 10.23 27.87 7.24
CA ARG A 315 9.32 29.04 7.33
C ARG A 315 8.36 28.89 8.51
N PHE A 316 7.68 27.74 8.66
CA PHE A 316 6.77 27.50 9.78
C PHE A 316 7.52 27.49 11.13
N ALA A 317 8.72 26.93 11.18
CA ALA A 317 9.56 27.04 12.38
C ALA A 317 9.80 28.49 12.79
N THR A 318 10.09 29.37 11.81
CA THR A 318 10.27 30.79 12.03
C THR A 318 8.99 31.48 12.52
N GLU A 319 7.83 31.15 11.93
CA GLU A 319 6.52 31.65 12.36
C GLU A 319 6.18 31.27 13.80
N LEU A 320 6.61 30.06 14.23
CA LEU A 320 6.47 29.54 15.59
C LEU A 320 7.53 30.13 16.56
N GLY A 321 8.46 30.96 16.09
CA GLY A 321 9.53 31.52 16.91
C GLY A 321 10.65 30.53 17.25
N LEU A 322 10.69 29.37 16.61
CA LEU A 322 11.72 28.35 16.80
C LEU A 322 13.02 28.77 16.08
N ARG A 323 14.18 28.58 16.73
CA ARG A 323 15.47 29.09 16.24
C ARG A 323 16.57 28.03 16.13
N GLY A 324 16.26 26.77 16.45
CA GLY A 324 17.15 25.64 16.31
C GLY A 324 17.17 25.08 14.88
N ASP A 325 17.98 24.06 14.67
CA ASP A 325 17.81 23.18 13.50
C ASP A 325 16.49 22.40 13.59
N ARG A 326 16.15 21.65 12.55
CA ARG A 326 14.87 20.92 12.49
C ARG A 326 14.69 19.93 13.64
N HIS A 327 15.77 19.22 14.01
CA HIS A 327 15.75 18.30 15.13
C HIS A 327 15.48 19.02 16.46
N ALA A 328 16.26 20.05 16.77
CA ALA A 328 16.10 20.85 17.99
C ALA A 328 14.70 21.51 18.07
N ASN A 329 14.20 22.02 16.96
CA ASN A 329 12.86 22.60 16.87
C ASN A 329 11.77 21.58 17.14
N PHE A 330 11.89 20.36 16.59
CA PHE A 330 10.93 19.29 16.80
C PHE A 330 10.93 18.79 18.24
N GLU A 331 12.10 18.62 18.83
CA GLU A 331 12.25 18.22 20.23
C GLU A 331 11.74 19.30 21.20
N ALA A 332 11.91 20.58 20.88
CA ALA A 332 11.34 21.67 21.66
C ALA A 332 9.80 21.60 21.70
N LEU A 333 9.16 21.27 20.57
CA LEU A 333 7.70 21.07 20.52
C LEU A 333 7.26 19.82 21.28
N ARG A 334 8.03 18.75 21.23
CA ARG A 334 7.74 17.52 21.98
C ARG A 334 7.91 17.66 23.49
N ALA A 335 8.79 18.56 23.92
CA ALA A 335 9.04 18.85 25.34
C ALA A 335 7.92 19.66 26.01
N ASP A 336 6.96 20.19 25.22
CA ASP A 336 5.78 20.84 25.79
C ASP A 336 4.94 19.83 26.58
N ALA A 337 4.57 20.17 27.82
CA ALA A 337 3.76 19.35 28.70
C ALA A 337 2.40 18.98 28.09
N HIS A 338 1.89 19.80 27.17
CA HIS A 338 0.62 19.60 26.48
C HIS A 338 0.76 18.88 25.11
N ALA A 339 1.98 18.50 24.73
CA ALA A 339 2.22 17.86 23.44
C ALA A 339 1.56 16.47 23.30
N PHE A 340 1.19 15.83 24.43
CA PHE A 340 0.62 14.48 24.44
C PHE A 340 -0.79 14.44 24.99
N PHE A 341 -1.54 13.41 24.63
CA PHE A 341 -2.83 13.14 25.23
C PHE A 341 -2.63 12.43 26.58
N GLU A 342 -3.40 12.85 27.60
CA GLU A 342 -3.35 12.25 28.93
C GLU A 342 -4.31 11.04 29.06
N ARG A 343 -5.46 11.12 28.40
CA ARG A 343 -6.56 10.16 28.51
C ARG A 343 -7.01 9.64 27.16
N ASP A 344 -7.51 8.42 27.13
CA ASP A 344 -8.06 7.79 25.93
C ASP A 344 -9.27 8.55 25.37
N ASP A 345 -10.14 9.08 26.25
CA ASP A 345 -11.31 9.86 25.87
C ASP A 345 -10.93 11.18 25.14
N ASP A 346 -9.79 11.78 25.49
CA ASP A 346 -9.31 12.99 24.86
C ASP A 346 -8.88 12.70 23.39
N VAL A 347 -8.29 11.52 23.16
CA VAL A 347 -7.96 11.06 21.80
C VAL A 347 -9.22 10.89 20.95
N ILE A 348 -10.24 10.21 21.51
CA ILE A 348 -11.51 9.97 20.80
C ILE A 348 -12.17 11.30 20.46
N THR A 349 -12.21 12.23 21.42
CA THR A 349 -12.79 13.57 21.24
C THR A 349 -12.04 14.36 20.16
N ALA A 350 -10.71 14.34 20.17
CA ALA A 350 -9.88 15.03 19.19
C ALA A 350 -10.11 14.48 17.76
N VAL A 351 -10.15 13.15 17.61
CA VAL A 351 -10.42 12.51 16.31
C VAL A 351 -11.85 12.82 15.83
N ALA A 352 -12.85 12.82 16.72
CA ALA A 352 -14.23 13.17 16.35
C ALA A 352 -14.34 14.63 15.89
N ALA A 353 -13.67 15.57 16.57
CA ALA A 353 -13.61 16.98 16.18
C ALA A 353 -12.90 17.16 14.82
N LEU A 354 -11.79 16.46 14.61
CA LEU A 354 -11.06 16.46 13.33
C LEU A 354 -11.92 15.92 12.20
N LYS A 355 -12.62 14.79 12.42
CA LYS A 355 -13.58 14.25 11.46
C LYS A 355 -14.64 15.27 11.07
N ALA A 356 -15.25 15.96 12.05
CA ALA A 356 -16.26 16.97 11.78
C ALA A 356 -15.71 18.13 10.92
N ARG A 357 -14.51 18.63 11.25
CA ARG A 357 -13.82 19.69 10.49
C ARG A 357 -13.52 19.26 9.05
N VAL A 358 -13.00 18.06 8.86
CA VAL A 358 -12.69 17.53 7.53
C VAL A 358 -13.97 17.33 6.72
N ARG A 359 -15.01 16.72 7.31
CA ARG A 359 -16.30 16.48 6.64
C ARG A 359 -17.00 17.74 6.17
N GLN A 360 -16.87 18.83 6.90
CA GLN A 360 -17.39 20.14 6.50
C GLN A 360 -16.76 20.63 5.18
N ARG A 361 -15.48 20.39 4.97
CA ARG A 361 -14.71 20.86 3.80
C ARG A 361 -14.62 19.83 2.68
N LEU A 362 -14.95 18.58 2.96
CA LEU A 362 -14.79 17.47 1.99
C LEU A 362 -15.52 17.70 0.66
N PRO A 363 -16.74 18.34 0.60
CA PRO A 363 -17.40 18.68 -0.66
C PRO A 363 -16.63 19.66 -1.56
N GLU A 364 -15.65 20.39 -1.02
CA GLU A 364 -14.77 21.27 -1.82
C GLU A 364 -13.68 20.47 -2.55
N LEU A 365 -13.38 19.27 -2.05
CA LEU A 365 -12.35 18.39 -2.57
C LEU A 365 -12.91 17.30 -3.49
N ILE A 366 -14.06 16.74 -3.14
CA ILE A 366 -14.65 15.55 -3.77
C ILE A 366 -16.16 15.73 -3.95
N ASP A 367 -16.64 15.44 -5.16
CA ASP A 367 -18.06 15.51 -5.50
C ASP A 367 -18.47 14.31 -6.38
N PRO A 368 -19.45 13.49 -5.98
CA PRO A 368 -20.12 13.51 -4.68
C PRO A 368 -19.20 13.02 -3.56
N PRO A 369 -19.33 13.53 -2.35
CA PRO A 369 -18.61 12.98 -1.20
C PRO A 369 -19.10 11.55 -0.92
N PRO A 370 -18.28 10.70 -0.27
CA PRO A 370 -18.66 9.33 0.04
C PRO A 370 -19.92 9.29 0.90
N ARG A 371 -20.86 8.41 0.54
CA ARG A 371 -22.16 8.28 1.23
C ARG A 371 -22.04 7.60 2.59
N ALA A 372 -21.06 6.69 2.72
CA ALA A 372 -20.85 5.94 3.94
C ALA A 372 -20.24 6.81 5.04
N ASP A 373 -20.87 6.81 6.20
CA ASP A 373 -20.29 7.35 7.42
C ASP A 373 -19.65 6.23 8.24
N PHE A 374 -18.79 6.60 9.19
CA PHE A 374 -18.18 5.67 10.12
C PHE A 374 -18.21 6.26 11.54
N SER A 375 -18.34 5.40 12.54
CA SER A 375 -18.16 5.81 13.93
C SER A 375 -16.71 5.66 14.36
N VAL A 376 -16.33 6.44 15.40
CA VAL A 376 -14.99 6.41 15.98
C VAL A 376 -15.09 5.72 17.33
N GLN A 377 -14.26 4.71 17.60
CA GLN A 377 -14.27 3.92 18.81
C GLN A 377 -12.84 3.59 19.26
N ALA A 378 -12.64 3.47 20.57
CA ALA A 378 -11.39 2.90 21.09
C ALA A 378 -11.27 1.42 20.71
N LEU A 379 -10.06 1.01 20.37
CA LEU A 379 -9.72 -0.40 20.23
C LEU A 379 -9.67 -1.04 21.61
N ASP A 380 -10.27 -2.21 21.73
CA ASP A 380 -10.23 -2.98 22.97
C ASP A 380 -8.78 -3.23 23.42
N ALA A 381 -8.50 -3.05 24.71
CA ALA A 381 -7.17 -3.22 25.29
C ALA A 381 -6.55 -4.60 24.99
N ALA A 382 -7.38 -5.65 24.90
CA ALA A 382 -6.92 -6.99 24.53
C ALA A 382 -6.38 -7.08 23.11
N HIS A 383 -6.78 -6.17 22.21
CA HIS A 383 -6.37 -6.12 20.80
C HIS A 383 -5.39 -4.97 20.50
N ALA A 384 -5.10 -4.12 21.49
CA ALA A 384 -4.27 -2.92 21.29
C ALA A 384 -2.78 -3.23 21.11
N ALA A 385 -2.28 -4.30 21.73
CA ALA A 385 -0.87 -4.64 21.67
C ALA A 385 -0.40 -4.96 20.22
N GLY A 386 0.44 -4.10 19.65
CA GLY A 386 0.96 -4.24 18.29
C GLY A 386 0.00 -3.84 17.17
N ALA A 387 -1.18 -3.33 17.51
CA ALA A 387 -2.11 -2.76 16.52
C ALA A 387 -1.67 -1.36 16.07
N ALA A 388 -1.98 -0.99 14.83
CA ALA A 388 -1.74 0.36 14.32
C ALA A 388 -2.52 1.42 15.13
N ALA A 389 -2.00 2.66 15.15
CA ALA A 389 -2.63 3.79 15.84
C ALA A 389 -4.07 4.04 15.36
N LEU A 390 -4.29 3.95 14.06
CA LEU A 390 -5.59 4.09 13.39
C LEU A 390 -5.86 2.82 12.57
N THR A 391 -7.00 2.18 12.79
CA THR A 391 -7.42 1.01 12.00
C THR A 391 -8.85 1.22 11.50
N PHE A 392 -9.02 1.30 10.18
CA PHE A 392 -10.33 1.39 9.57
C PHE A 392 -10.89 -0.01 9.28
N ARG A 393 -12.12 -0.25 9.73
CA ARG A 393 -12.90 -1.43 9.41
C ARG A 393 -14.11 -1.02 8.57
N ALA A 394 -14.08 -1.41 7.31
CA ALA A 394 -15.18 -1.13 6.39
C ALA A 394 -16.52 -1.72 6.90
N GLY A 395 -17.61 -1.04 6.61
CA GLY A 395 -18.95 -1.56 6.79
C GLY A 395 -19.21 -2.80 5.93
N SER A 396 -20.25 -3.56 6.25
CA SER A 396 -20.67 -4.66 5.38
C SER A 396 -21.33 -4.14 4.11
N ALA A 397 -21.18 -4.90 3.02
CA ALA A 397 -21.73 -4.53 1.72
C ALA A 397 -23.27 -4.43 1.68
N ASP A 398 -23.95 -5.10 2.62
CA ASP A 398 -25.41 -5.08 2.82
C ASP A 398 -25.88 -3.97 3.77
N GLY A 399 -24.96 -3.17 4.32
CA GLY A 399 -25.25 -2.07 5.25
C GLY A 399 -25.64 -2.49 6.65
N THR A 400 -25.63 -3.79 6.98
CA THR A 400 -26.03 -4.29 8.32
C THR A 400 -24.99 -4.00 9.40
N ARG A 401 -23.72 -3.87 9.01
CA ARG A 401 -22.64 -3.51 9.92
C ARG A 401 -22.05 -2.17 9.52
N PRO A 402 -22.04 -1.17 10.43
CA PRO A 402 -21.44 0.13 10.14
C PRO A 402 -19.92 0.06 9.98
N ALA A 403 -19.38 1.02 9.25
CA ALA A 403 -17.94 1.23 9.22
C ALA A 403 -17.45 1.81 10.55
N LEU A 404 -16.24 1.42 10.97
CA LEU A 404 -15.64 1.85 12.23
C LEU A 404 -14.20 2.32 12.00
N LEU A 405 -13.85 3.45 12.61
CA LEU A 405 -12.48 3.85 12.84
C LEU A 405 -12.11 3.45 14.27
N LEU A 406 -11.24 2.47 14.41
CA LEU A 406 -10.75 1.97 15.68
C LEU A 406 -9.44 2.69 16.04
N LEU A 407 -9.39 3.27 17.24
CA LEU A 407 -8.26 4.01 17.75
C LEU A 407 -7.48 3.18 18.77
N ASN A 408 -6.22 2.91 18.52
CA ASN A 408 -5.30 2.43 19.53
C ASN A 408 -4.88 3.64 20.40
N ALA A 409 -5.66 3.92 21.44
CA ALA A 409 -5.47 5.11 22.26
C ALA A 409 -4.11 5.11 22.98
N GLY A 410 -3.61 3.95 23.39
CA GLY A 410 -2.27 3.81 23.99
C GLY A 410 -1.15 4.18 23.01
N GLU A 411 -1.25 3.76 21.77
CA GLU A 411 -0.30 4.12 20.72
C GLU A 411 -0.40 5.63 20.38
N LEU A 412 -1.60 6.19 20.27
CA LEU A 412 -1.82 7.61 20.00
C LEU A 412 -1.35 8.50 21.14
N ARG A 413 -1.50 8.07 22.41
CA ARG A 413 -0.97 8.79 23.56
C ARG A 413 0.56 8.82 23.61
N SER A 414 1.22 7.84 23.03
CA SER A 414 2.70 7.81 22.92
C SER A 414 3.25 8.77 21.86
N ARG A 415 2.37 9.36 21.04
CA ARG A 415 2.72 10.29 19.96
C ARG A 415 2.27 11.70 20.29
N PRO A 416 3.02 12.72 19.83
CA PRO A 416 2.58 14.11 19.97
C PRO A 416 1.22 14.36 19.29
N ARG A 417 0.37 15.15 19.94
CA ARG A 417 -0.97 15.55 19.42
C ARG A 417 -0.90 16.15 18.04
N PHE A 418 0.14 16.93 17.76
CA PHE A 418 0.32 17.64 16.51
C PHE A 418 0.61 16.70 15.30
N GLU A 419 0.87 15.42 15.54
CA GLU A 419 0.98 14.43 14.46
C GLU A 419 -0.38 13.86 14.02
N LEU A 420 -1.43 14.04 14.83
CA LEU A 420 -2.74 13.42 14.62
C LEU A 420 -3.42 13.90 13.33
N ASP A 421 -3.38 15.21 13.06
CA ASP A 421 -4.05 15.82 11.89
C ASP A 421 -3.48 15.21 10.59
N ALA A 422 -2.15 15.15 10.46
CA ALA A 422 -1.49 14.55 9.30
C ALA A 422 -1.83 13.07 9.13
N ALA A 423 -1.78 12.30 10.22
CA ALA A 423 -2.11 10.88 10.20
C ALA A 423 -3.57 10.64 9.77
N TYR A 424 -4.52 11.41 10.29
CA TYR A 424 -5.92 11.31 9.93
C TYR A 424 -6.17 11.66 8.46
N LEU A 425 -5.62 12.79 7.99
CA LEU A 425 -5.79 13.24 6.61
C LEU A 425 -5.23 12.23 5.59
N ARG A 426 -4.12 11.59 5.93
CA ARG A 426 -3.50 10.57 5.10
C ARG A 426 -4.26 9.26 5.10
N GLU A 427 -4.55 8.73 6.30
CA GLU A 427 -5.07 7.37 6.43
C GLU A 427 -6.59 7.31 6.27
N ILE A 428 -7.30 8.37 6.63
CA ILE A 428 -8.76 8.34 6.72
C ILE A 428 -9.39 9.20 5.60
N GLU A 429 -9.61 10.49 5.84
CA GLU A 429 -10.29 11.42 4.93
C GLU A 429 -9.51 12.74 4.82
N PRO A 430 -9.26 13.20 3.58
CA PRO A 430 -9.65 12.67 2.26
C PRO A 430 -8.73 11.56 1.71
N GLY A 431 -7.92 10.92 2.57
CA GLY A 431 -6.88 9.97 2.23
C GLY A 431 -7.35 8.56 1.87
N ARG A 432 -6.66 7.55 2.43
CA ARG A 432 -6.75 6.14 2.04
C ARG A 432 -8.13 5.51 2.20
N VAL A 433 -8.83 5.81 3.28
CA VAL A 433 -10.17 5.24 3.52
C VAL A 433 -11.16 5.73 2.47
N LEU A 434 -11.07 7.00 2.05
CA LEU A 434 -11.89 7.54 0.98
C LEU A 434 -11.62 6.80 -0.35
N GLU A 435 -10.36 6.63 -0.72
CA GLU A 435 -9.96 5.92 -1.94
C GLU A 435 -10.47 4.48 -1.94
N LEU A 436 -10.30 3.75 -0.82
CA LEU A 436 -10.80 2.39 -0.64
C LEU A 436 -12.33 2.31 -0.73
N ALA A 437 -13.07 3.27 -0.17
CA ALA A 437 -14.53 3.32 -0.26
C ALA A 437 -14.99 3.47 -1.71
N MET A 438 -14.35 4.36 -2.47
CA MET A 438 -14.64 4.53 -3.90
C MET A 438 -14.30 3.28 -4.72
N LEU A 439 -13.21 2.59 -4.40
CA LEU A 439 -12.83 1.33 -5.04
C LEU A 439 -13.83 0.20 -4.74
N GLN A 440 -14.37 0.13 -3.52
CA GLN A 440 -15.41 -0.85 -3.17
C GLN A 440 -16.71 -0.65 -3.94
N ASP A 441 -17.07 0.61 -4.23
CA ASP A 441 -18.26 0.96 -5.04
C ASP A 441 -18.05 0.64 -6.53
N ALA A 442 -16.83 0.56 -7.02
CA ALA A 442 -16.47 0.27 -8.40
C ALA A 442 -16.53 -1.26 -8.71
N ARG A 443 -17.71 -1.88 -8.48
CA ARG A 443 -17.93 -3.34 -8.59
C ARG A 443 -17.71 -3.91 -9.98
N ASP A 444 -17.79 -3.10 -10.99
CA ASP A 444 -17.62 -3.43 -12.41
C ASP A 444 -16.15 -3.40 -12.88
N LEU A 445 -15.20 -2.98 -12.01
CA LEU A 445 -13.78 -3.14 -12.29
C LEU A 445 -13.36 -4.61 -12.21
N PRO A 446 -12.49 -5.08 -13.12
CA PRO A 446 -11.91 -6.42 -13.03
C PRO A 446 -11.22 -6.67 -11.68
N LYS A 447 -11.29 -7.91 -11.18
CA LYS A 447 -10.76 -8.26 -9.85
C LYS A 447 -9.25 -7.96 -9.71
N PHE A 448 -8.45 -8.16 -10.75
CA PHE A 448 -7.02 -7.85 -10.70
C PHE A 448 -6.76 -6.36 -10.40
N ARG A 449 -7.67 -5.44 -10.81
CA ARG A 449 -7.59 -4.02 -10.47
C ARG A 449 -8.11 -3.71 -9.07
N ARG A 450 -9.21 -4.35 -8.67
CA ARG A 450 -9.83 -4.14 -7.35
C ARG A 450 -8.95 -4.64 -6.21
N TYR A 451 -8.18 -5.70 -6.44
CA TYR A 451 -7.28 -6.32 -5.47
C TYR A 451 -5.79 -6.14 -5.85
N GLY A 452 -5.51 -5.38 -6.89
CA GLY A 452 -4.16 -5.04 -7.31
C GLY A 452 -3.48 -4.08 -6.33
N ALA A 453 -2.19 -4.24 -6.13
CA ALA A 453 -1.41 -3.42 -5.20
C ALA A 453 -0.60 -2.36 -5.96
N TYR A 454 -1.25 -1.30 -6.41
CA TYR A 454 -0.55 -0.14 -6.99
C TYR A 454 -0.18 0.85 -5.87
N LEU A 455 0.78 0.45 -5.03
CA LEU A 455 1.15 1.20 -3.83
C LEU A 455 1.55 2.65 -4.12
N ALA A 456 2.23 2.91 -5.24
CA ALA A 456 2.60 4.28 -5.62
C ALA A 456 1.37 5.19 -5.82
N PHE A 457 0.28 4.66 -6.39
CA PHE A 457 -0.97 5.41 -6.50
C PHE A 457 -1.68 5.50 -5.15
N ALA A 458 -1.95 4.37 -4.53
CA ALA A 458 -2.78 4.29 -3.34
C ALA A 458 -2.14 4.99 -2.11
N GLU A 459 -0.86 4.71 -1.81
CA GLU A 459 -0.13 5.43 -0.76
C GLU A 459 0.15 6.89 -1.17
N GLY A 460 0.52 7.10 -2.45
CA GLY A 460 0.72 8.43 -3.01
C GLY A 460 -0.52 9.32 -2.86
N TRP A 461 -1.73 8.77 -3.05
CA TRP A 461 -2.98 9.48 -2.79
C TRP A 461 -3.09 9.91 -1.33
N GLY A 462 -2.78 9.03 -0.37
CA GLY A 462 -2.79 9.36 1.06
C GLY A 462 -1.90 10.55 1.38
N PHE A 463 -0.65 10.55 0.89
CA PHE A 463 0.29 11.66 1.12
C PHE A 463 -0.07 12.93 0.33
N TYR A 464 -0.63 12.79 -0.86
CA TYR A 464 -1.19 13.93 -1.59
C TYR A 464 -2.36 14.56 -0.81
N ALA A 465 -3.23 13.74 -0.26
CA ALA A 465 -4.37 14.17 0.55
C ALA A 465 -3.94 14.85 1.87
N GLU A 466 -2.88 14.35 2.53
CA GLU A 466 -2.24 15.02 3.66
C GLU A 466 -1.82 16.46 3.30
N GLY A 467 -1.21 16.63 2.13
CA GLY A 467 -0.82 17.95 1.62
C GLY A 467 -2.00 18.90 1.37
N LEU A 468 -3.16 18.38 0.92
CA LEU A 468 -4.38 19.20 0.76
C LEU A 468 -4.85 19.82 2.08
N GLY A 469 -4.54 19.18 3.21
CA GLY A 469 -4.87 19.71 4.52
C GLY A 469 -4.36 21.13 4.75
N ARG A 470 -3.17 21.47 4.26
CA ARG A 470 -2.60 22.83 4.36
C ARG A 470 -3.37 23.81 3.48
N GLU A 471 -3.70 23.43 2.25
CA GLU A 471 -4.40 24.29 1.30
C GLU A 471 -5.83 24.62 1.75
N PHE A 472 -6.49 23.68 2.41
CA PHE A 472 -7.90 23.79 2.82
C PHE A 472 -8.10 24.10 4.31
N GLY A 473 -7.04 24.45 5.04
CA GLY A 473 -7.13 24.82 6.45
C GLY A 473 -7.66 23.70 7.35
N LEU A 474 -7.30 22.45 7.03
CA LEU A 474 -7.75 21.26 7.79
C LEU A 474 -6.86 20.96 8.99
N TYR A 475 -5.65 21.53 9.04
CA TYR A 475 -4.78 21.46 10.22
C TYR A 475 -5.29 22.38 11.33
N GLY A 476 -5.14 21.94 12.58
CA GLY A 476 -5.61 22.68 13.74
C GLY A 476 -4.81 23.97 14.00
N ASP A 477 -3.49 23.92 13.79
CA ASP A 477 -2.58 25.00 14.09
C ASP A 477 -1.26 24.92 13.28
N ALA A 478 -0.39 25.91 13.46
CA ALA A 478 0.90 25.98 12.80
C ALA A 478 1.87 24.89 13.28
N THR A 479 1.73 24.40 14.51
CA THR A 479 2.55 23.32 15.06
C THR A 479 2.26 22.01 14.34
N SER A 480 0.99 21.68 14.12
CA SER A 480 0.57 20.50 13.35
C SER A 480 1.05 20.57 11.89
N GLN A 481 1.06 21.78 11.29
CA GLN A 481 1.59 21.97 9.93
C GLN A 481 3.10 21.79 9.86
N PHE A 482 3.85 22.34 10.82
CA PHE A 482 5.30 22.13 10.93
C PHE A 482 5.63 20.64 11.09
N ALA A 483 4.94 19.95 11.98
CA ALA A 483 5.14 18.52 12.20
C ALA A 483 4.87 17.68 10.94
N ALA A 484 3.78 17.96 10.22
CA ALA A 484 3.50 17.29 8.95
C ALA A 484 4.62 17.49 7.93
N LEU A 485 5.14 18.71 7.81
CA LEU A 485 6.25 19.03 6.91
C LEU A 485 7.55 18.31 7.31
N THR A 486 7.86 18.17 8.60
CA THR A 486 9.07 17.44 9.04
C THR A 486 9.00 15.96 8.65
N VAL A 487 7.81 15.35 8.73
CA VAL A 487 7.59 13.97 8.27
C VAL A 487 7.66 13.87 6.74
N GLU A 488 7.14 14.86 6.01
CA GLU A 488 7.23 14.92 4.54
C GLU A 488 8.69 15.05 4.08
N VAL A 489 9.51 15.91 4.75
CA VAL A 489 10.96 15.99 4.49
C VAL A 489 11.65 14.65 4.70
N LEU A 490 11.32 13.92 5.78
CA LEU A 490 11.90 12.61 6.04
C LEU A 490 11.55 11.61 4.91
N ARG A 491 10.31 11.63 4.42
CA ARG A 491 9.90 10.78 3.29
C ARG A 491 10.68 11.11 2.03
N ALA A 492 10.82 12.38 1.69
CA ALA A 492 11.62 12.82 0.56
C ALA A 492 13.10 12.45 0.71
N ALA A 493 13.66 12.59 1.92
CA ALA A 493 15.04 12.20 2.23
C ALA A 493 15.26 10.68 2.09
N ARG A 494 14.26 9.85 2.40
CA ARG A 494 14.29 8.40 2.14
C ARG A 494 14.45 8.07 0.66
N VAL A 495 13.78 8.81 -0.22
CA VAL A 495 13.93 8.65 -1.68
C VAL A 495 15.38 8.90 -2.11
N VAL A 496 15.99 9.96 -1.57
CA VAL A 496 17.39 10.32 -1.87
C VAL A 496 18.35 9.25 -1.35
N VAL A 497 18.16 8.79 -0.11
CA VAL A 497 19.04 7.78 0.52
C VAL A 497 18.91 6.43 -0.17
N ASP A 498 17.71 5.98 -0.50
CA ASP A 498 17.49 4.69 -1.17
C ASP A 498 18.22 4.66 -2.53
N THR A 499 17.99 5.67 -3.36
CA THR A 499 18.66 5.80 -4.66
C THR A 499 20.17 6.07 -4.53
N GLY A 500 20.57 6.85 -3.52
CA GLY A 500 21.97 7.11 -3.20
C GLY A 500 22.75 5.85 -2.86
N VAL A 501 22.21 5.00 -1.98
CA VAL A 501 22.82 3.73 -1.58
C VAL A 501 22.80 2.72 -2.71
N HIS A 502 21.65 2.49 -3.35
CA HIS A 502 21.46 1.36 -4.25
C HIS A 502 21.85 1.63 -5.71
N SER A 503 21.94 2.89 -6.12
CA SER A 503 22.34 3.28 -7.49
C SER A 503 23.65 4.06 -7.54
N GLN A 504 23.85 5.03 -6.62
CA GLN A 504 24.98 5.95 -6.67
C GLN A 504 26.17 5.56 -5.77
N GLY A 505 26.09 4.43 -5.06
CA GLY A 505 27.18 3.91 -4.26
C GLY A 505 27.49 4.70 -2.98
N TRP A 506 26.46 5.33 -2.37
CA TRP A 506 26.65 6.01 -1.10
C TRP A 506 27.04 5.00 -0.01
N SER A 507 28.00 5.41 0.84
CA SER A 507 28.29 4.67 2.06
C SER A 507 27.16 4.81 3.07
N ARG A 508 27.14 3.91 4.08
CA ARG A 508 26.20 3.98 5.20
C ARG A 508 26.34 5.30 5.95
N ASP A 509 27.56 5.73 6.24
CA ASP A 509 27.84 6.95 6.99
C ASP A 509 27.36 8.19 6.21
N ARG A 510 27.63 8.28 4.92
CA ARG A 510 27.11 9.35 4.07
C ARG A 510 25.58 9.42 4.09
N ALA A 511 24.91 8.28 4.07
CA ALA A 511 23.45 8.22 4.12
C ALA A 511 22.91 8.69 5.48
N ILE A 512 23.58 8.32 6.59
CA ILE A 512 23.24 8.78 7.94
C ILE A 512 23.45 10.30 8.05
N GLU A 513 24.60 10.80 7.64
CA GLU A 513 24.92 12.25 7.64
C GLU A 513 23.88 13.04 6.85
N TYR A 514 23.46 12.52 5.70
CA TYR A 514 22.41 13.16 4.88
C TYR A 514 21.06 13.23 5.62
N LEU A 515 20.64 12.14 6.28
CA LEU A 515 19.38 12.14 7.05
C LEU A 515 19.45 13.09 8.25
N VAL A 516 20.54 13.06 9.02
CA VAL A 516 20.71 13.96 10.16
C VAL A 516 20.69 15.43 9.74
N ALA A 517 21.37 15.77 8.64
CA ALA A 517 21.43 17.14 8.14
C ALA A 517 20.10 17.68 7.60
N ASN A 518 19.21 16.81 7.13
CA ASN A 518 17.99 17.24 6.42
C ASN A 518 16.68 16.92 7.15
N THR A 519 16.72 16.14 8.24
CA THR A 519 15.49 15.66 8.91
C THR A 519 15.55 15.92 10.41
N VAL A 520 14.53 15.49 11.13
CA VAL A 520 14.48 15.55 12.61
C VAL A 520 15.13 14.33 13.29
N LEU A 521 15.71 13.39 12.54
CA LEU A 521 16.25 12.17 13.10
C LEU A 521 17.54 12.40 13.87
N THR A 522 17.69 11.71 15.00
CA THR A 522 18.99 11.56 15.67
C THR A 522 19.93 10.71 14.81
N ALA A 523 21.22 10.71 15.10
CA ALA A 523 22.18 9.83 14.41
C ALA A 523 21.83 8.33 14.59
N ALA A 524 21.30 7.95 15.75
CA ALA A 524 20.87 6.58 16.04
C ALA A 524 19.64 6.19 15.19
N ASP A 525 18.62 7.06 15.13
CA ASP A 525 17.41 6.82 14.34
C ASP A 525 17.72 6.83 12.83
N ALA A 526 18.58 7.76 12.38
CA ALA A 526 19.06 7.80 11.01
C ALA A 526 19.82 6.51 10.64
N GLY A 527 20.64 5.97 11.57
CA GLY A 527 21.31 4.69 11.40
C GLY A 527 20.33 3.53 11.21
N ALA A 528 19.29 3.47 12.06
CA ALA A 528 18.24 2.46 11.95
C ALA A 528 17.45 2.58 10.64
N GLU A 529 17.19 3.81 10.19
CA GLU A 529 16.50 4.10 8.94
C GLU A 529 17.33 3.70 7.71
N VAL A 530 18.64 4.02 7.70
CA VAL A 530 19.56 3.61 6.62
C VAL A 530 19.65 2.08 6.57
N ASP A 531 19.72 1.40 7.70
CA ASP A 531 19.73 -0.07 7.75
C ASP A 531 18.43 -0.69 7.22
N ARG A 532 17.29 0.00 7.42
CA ARG A 532 16.00 -0.38 6.82
C ARG A 532 16.05 -0.24 5.30
N VAL A 533 16.58 0.87 4.79
CA VAL A 533 16.77 1.11 3.36
C VAL A 533 17.67 0.04 2.73
N ILE A 534 18.80 -0.26 3.35
CA ILE A 534 19.72 -1.31 2.89
C ILE A 534 19.02 -2.67 2.77
N GLY A 535 18.15 -3.00 3.74
CA GLY A 535 17.42 -4.26 3.78
C GLY A 535 16.21 -4.37 2.85
N SER A 536 15.70 -3.22 2.37
CA SER A 536 14.46 -3.17 1.59
C SER A 536 14.57 -2.18 0.41
N PRO A 537 15.42 -2.46 -0.58
CA PRO A 537 15.67 -1.57 -1.72
C PRO A 537 14.40 -1.19 -2.47
N ALA A 538 14.25 0.08 -2.78
CA ALA A 538 13.12 0.72 -3.45
C ALA A 538 11.78 0.68 -2.67
N ALA A 539 11.72 0.05 -1.49
CA ALA A 539 10.45 -0.09 -0.76
C ALA A 539 9.86 1.26 -0.32
N ALA A 540 10.72 2.25 -0.06
CA ALA A 540 10.28 3.58 0.38
C ALA A 540 9.96 4.55 -0.76
N LEU A 541 10.21 4.16 -2.02
CA LEU A 541 10.08 5.09 -3.15
C LEU A 541 8.63 5.33 -3.54
N GLY A 542 7.79 4.29 -3.51
CA GLY A 542 6.46 4.30 -4.12
C GLY A 542 5.59 5.45 -3.61
N TYR A 543 5.48 5.60 -2.30
CA TYR A 543 4.53 6.55 -1.72
C TYR A 543 4.91 8.01 -1.95
N GLU A 544 6.18 8.39 -1.77
CA GLU A 544 6.59 9.79 -1.97
C GLU A 544 6.64 10.14 -3.46
N VAL A 545 7.19 9.25 -4.29
CA VAL A 545 7.16 9.42 -5.75
C VAL A 545 5.70 9.49 -6.24
N GLY A 546 4.82 8.67 -5.69
CA GLY A 546 3.38 8.70 -5.97
C GLY A 546 2.76 10.06 -5.66
N ALA A 547 3.00 10.60 -4.46
CA ALA A 547 2.49 11.91 -4.06
C ALA A 547 3.01 13.04 -4.94
N MET A 548 4.33 13.04 -5.23
CA MET A 548 4.96 14.01 -6.14
C MET A 548 4.35 13.92 -7.54
N HIS A 549 4.10 12.71 -8.03
CA HIS A 549 3.51 12.46 -9.34
C HIS A 549 2.07 12.98 -9.42
N LEU A 550 1.24 12.71 -8.39
CA LEU A 550 -0.13 13.22 -8.33
C LEU A 550 -0.18 14.76 -8.24
N ARG A 551 0.75 15.37 -7.50
CA ARG A 551 0.91 16.84 -7.49
C ARG A 551 1.27 17.38 -8.88
N ALA A 552 2.19 16.73 -9.58
CA ALA A 552 2.57 17.10 -10.95
C ALA A 552 1.41 16.94 -11.95
N MET A 553 0.64 15.86 -11.84
CA MET A 553 -0.59 15.65 -12.64
C MET A 553 -1.61 16.78 -12.41
N ARG A 554 -1.83 17.18 -11.15
CA ARG A 554 -2.71 18.30 -10.81
C ARG A 554 -2.21 19.62 -11.39
N ALA A 555 -0.93 19.91 -11.25
CA ALA A 555 -0.33 21.12 -11.79
C ALA A 555 -0.48 21.19 -13.32
N ARG A 556 -0.22 20.09 -14.02
CA ARG A 556 -0.42 19.96 -15.47
C ARG A 556 -1.88 20.18 -15.87
N ALA A 557 -2.82 19.57 -15.15
CA ALA A 557 -4.24 19.76 -15.39
C ALA A 557 -4.69 21.21 -15.18
N SER A 558 -4.23 21.83 -14.10
CA SER A 558 -4.50 23.24 -13.80
C SER A 558 -3.94 24.18 -14.87
N GLN A 559 -2.73 23.92 -15.33
CA GLN A 559 -2.11 24.70 -16.39
C GLN A 559 -2.87 24.55 -17.73
N ALA A 560 -3.22 23.31 -18.10
CA ALA A 560 -3.89 23.02 -19.37
C ALA A 560 -5.33 23.57 -19.44
N LEU A 561 -6.05 23.59 -18.33
CA LEU A 561 -7.44 24.03 -18.26
C LEU A 561 -7.58 25.51 -17.85
N GLY A 562 -6.55 26.11 -17.21
CA GLY A 562 -6.60 27.50 -16.74
C GLY A 562 -7.82 27.77 -15.86
N ALA A 563 -8.62 28.78 -16.19
CA ALA A 563 -9.83 29.14 -15.43
C ALA A 563 -10.93 28.06 -15.44
N ARG A 564 -10.84 27.04 -16.32
CA ARG A 564 -11.78 25.91 -16.37
C ARG A 564 -11.40 24.77 -15.43
N PHE A 565 -10.26 24.86 -14.74
CA PHE A 565 -9.83 23.82 -13.83
C PHE A 565 -10.76 23.70 -12.63
N ASP A 566 -11.34 22.54 -12.44
CA ASP A 566 -12.11 22.16 -11.24
C ASP A 566 -11.40 21.02 -10.51
N LEU A 567 -10.94 21.29 -9.29
CA LEU A 567 -10.22 20.33 -8.45
C LEU A 567 -11.06 19.09 -8.14
N ARG A 568 -12.35 19.24 -7.95
CA ARG A 568 -13.28 18.11 -7.67
C ARG A 568 -13.41 17.20 -8.88
N ALA A 569 -13.50 17.78 -10.08
CA ALA A 569 -13.54 17.02 -11.32
C ALA A 569 -12.24 16.26 -11.57
N PHE A 570 -11.09 16.89 -11.25
CA PHE A 570 -9.78 16.25 -11.32
C PHE A 570 -9.68 15.07 -10.34
N HIS A 571 -10.02 15.25 -9.07
CA HIS A 571 -9.99 14.17 -8.07
C HIS A 571 -10.95 13.03 -8.43
N ARG A 572 -12.17 13.35 -8.91
CA ARG A 572 -13.12 12.35 -9.40
C ARG A 572 -12.53 11.54 -10.54
N GLN A 573 -11.88 12.18 -11.50
CA GLN A 573 -11.24 11.50 -12.63
C GLN A 573 -10.12 10.55 -12.17
N LEU A 574 -9.32 10.94 -11.19
CA LEU A 574 -8.27 10.09 -10.63
C LEU A 574 -8.86 8.87 -9.92
N LEU A 575 -9.83 9.08 -9.04
CA LEU A 575 -10.34 8.05 -8.13
C LEU A 575 -11.38 7.12 -8.78
N ALA A 576 -12.15 7.60 -9.78
CA ALA A 576 -13.18 6.81 -10.45
C ALA A 576 -12.63 5.56 -11.16
N ASN A 577 -11.38 5.61 -11.57
CA ASN A 577 -10.70 4.46 -12.16
C ASN A 577 -10.12 3.48 -11.12
N GLY A 578 -10.18 3.80 -9.81
CA GLY A 578 -9.43 3.10 -8.78
C GLY A 578 -7.91 3.24 -8.97
N PRO A 579 -7.08 2.59 -8.14
CA PRO A 579 -5.63 2.63 -8.28
C PRO A 579 -5.16 2.14 -9.65
N LEU A 580 -4.15 2.83 -10.18
CA LEU A 580 -3.51 2.55 -11.47
C LEU A 580 -2.00 2.60 -11.36
N PRO A 581 -1.25 1.89 -12.22
CA PRO A 581 0.13 2.26 -12.47
C PRO A 581 0.22 3.75 -12.86
N LEU A 582 1.18 4.49 -12.31
CA LEU A 582 1.28 5.94 -12.53
C LEU A 582 1.39 6.30 -14.01
N ASP A 583 2.15 5.52 -14.80
CA ASP A 583 2.23 5.72 -16.25
C ASP A 583 0.88 5.53 -16.97
N VAL A 584 0.00 4.65 -16.45
CA VAL A 584 -1.35 4.47 -16.98
C VAL A 584 -2.26 5.62 -16.56
N ALA A 585 -2.14 6.06 -15.31
CA ALA A 585 -2.87 7.22 -14.78
C ALA A 585 -2.54 8.50 -15.56
N ASP A 586 -1.28 8.70 -15.93
CA ASP A 586 -0.83 9.82 -16.76
C ASP A 586 -1.49 9.84 -18.15
N ARG A 587 -1.50 8.68 -18.82
CA ARG A 587 -2.16 8.57 -20.14
C ARG A 587 -3.65 8.83 -20.04
N GLU A 588 -4.28 8.37 -18.96
CA GLU A 588 -5.70 8.61 -18.73
C GLU A 588 -5.98 10.10 -18.45
N LEU A 589 -5.13 10.77 -17.68
CA LEU A 589 -5.22 12.22 -17.51
C LEU A 589 -5.10 12.95 -18.85
N GLY A 590 -4.18 12.54 -19.72
CA GLY A 590 -4.04 13.12 -21.06
C GLY A 590 -5.33 12.97 -21.89
N ARG A 591 -5.95 11.79 -21.86
CA ARG A 591 -7.26 11.54 -22.52
C ARG A 591 -8.38 12.42 -21.95
N TRP A 592 -8.42 12.54 -20.63
CA TRP A 592 -9.40 13.39 -19.96
C TRP A 592 -9.21 14.87 -20.32
N LEU A 593 -7.99 15.38 -20.35
CA LEU A 593 -7.67 16.76 -20.76
C LEU A 593 -8.09 17.01 -22.22
N ALA A 594 -7.77 16.09 -23.13
CA ALA A 594 -8.16 16.18 -24.52
C ALA A 594 -9.69 16.22 -24.69
N ALA A 595 -10.44 15.41 -23.91
CA ALA A 595 -11.90 15.44 -23.90
C ALA A 595 -12.48 16.76 -23.37
N GLN A 596 -11.72 17.50 -22.54
CA GLN A 596 -12.06 18.85 -22.09
C GLN A 596 -11.62 19.95 -23.09
N GLY A 597 -11.13 19.59 -24.27
CA GLY A 597 -10.64 20.53 -25.28
C GLY A 597 -9.36 21.27 -24.89
N ALA A 598 -8.57 20.70 -23.98
CA ALA A 598 -7.22 21.18 -23.66
C ALA A 598 -6.19 20.48 -24.53
N ALA A 599 -5.09 21.17 -24.87
CA ALA A 599 -3.94 20.51 -25.48
C ALA A 599 -3.33 19.51 -24.47
N PRO A 600 -2.95 18.32 -24.92
CA PRO A 600 -2.43 17.28 -24.04
C PRO A 600 -1.08 17.65 -23.38
#